data_ad0bb75792c936435ac3b95f12d4900a
#
_entry.id   ad0bb75792c936435ac3b95f12d4900a
#
_cell.length_a   1.000
_cell.length_b   1.000
_cell.length_c   1.000
_cell.angle_alpha   90.00
_cell.angle_beta   90.00
_cell.angle_gamma   90.00
#
_symmetry.space_group_name_H-M   'P 1'
#
loop_
_entity.id
_entity.type
_entity.pdbx_description
1 polymer ?
#
loop_
_entity_poly.entity_id
_entity_poly.type
_entity_poly.pdbx_seq_one_letter_code
_entity_poly.pdbx_strand_id
1 'polypeptide(L)'
;MKKLIILAVFIMTTLLVTAQDWSGKVYVTGKIYPGFYVTNSSDTVYGYFSHGTQTGNQKKCYYYKNEMDRKPTTEFSPDEIKGFKVADKLYRSLNYSGGLLNKPMRFILVTKEGAISEMVFYSEDGNATPETLFHKAHDASNATPVTIAYFGLGFAKKLSQYLSDYPELSKKVADKEKGYGMLKLLDIIAEYNSWYASRTK
;
A
#
# COMPACT_ATOMS: atom_id res chain seq x y z
N MET A 1 1.64 -40.18 -46.89
CA MET A 1 1.64 -39.96 -45.43
C MET A 1 1.82 -38.48 -45.18
N LYS A 2 0.72 -37.77 -44.89
CA LYS A 2 0.71 -36.32 -44.61
C LYS A 2 0.94 -36.12 -43.12
N LYS A 3 2.06 -35.49 -42.74
CA LYS A 3 2.37 -35.12 -41.35
C LYS A 3 1.54 -33.88 -40.98
N LEU A 4 0.61 -34.06 -40.04
CA LEU A 4 -0.19 -33.00 -39.46
C LEU A 4 0.69 -32.26 -38.39
N ILE A 5 1.07 -31.05 -38.67
CA ILE A 5 1.77 -30.18 -37.70
C ILE A 5 0.69 -29.48 -36.90
N ILE A 6 0.50 -29.90 -35.64
CA ILE A 6 -0.37 -29.21 -34.69
C ILE A 6 0.45 -28.05 -34.08
N LEU A 7 0.14 -26.84 -34.53
CA LEU A 7 0.67 -25.63 -33.96
C LEU A 7 -0.12 -25.30 -32.67
N ALA A 8 0.44 -25.64 -31.52
CA ALA A 8 -0.11 -25.26 -30.23
C ALA A 8 0.14 -23.74 -29.99
N VAL A 9 -0.86 -22.92 -30.23
CA VAL A 9 -0.85 -21.50 -29.87
C VAL A 9 -1.01 -21.42 -28.34
N PHE A 10 0.11 -21.22 -27.66
CA PHE A 10 0.11 -20.92 -26.23
C PHE A 10 -0.36 -19.47 -26.05
N ILE A 11 -1.64 -19.27 -25.78
CA ILE A 11 -2.18 -17.96 -25.42
C ILE A 11 -1.71 -17.67 -24.00
N MET A 12 -0.59 -16.96 -23.90
CA MET A 12 -0.07 -16.43 -22.66
C MET A 12 -0.96 -15.23 -22.27
N THR A 13 -2.02 -15.49 -21.50
CA THR A 13 -2.81 -14.44 -20.86
C THR A 13 -1.93 -13.77 -19.82
N THR A 14 -1.27 -12.68 -20.21
CA THR A 14 -0.66 -11.76 -19.28
C THR A 14 -1.78 -11.17 -18.41
N LEU A 15 -1.92 -11.66 -17.18
CA LEU A 15 -2.68 -10.99 -16.15
C LEU A 15 -1.99 -9.63 -15.94
N LEU A 16 -2.54 -8.60 -16.58
CA LEU A 16 -2.25 -7.23 -16.23
C LEU A 16 -2.73 -7.05 -14.78
N VAL A 17 -1.82 -7.19 -13.83
CA VAL A 17 -2.05 -6.70 -12.47
C VAL A 17 -2.11 -5.18 -12.60
N THR A 18 -3.29 -4.66 -12.86
CA THR A 18 -3.53 -3.22 -12.75
C THR A 18 -3.29 -2.86 -11.30
N ALA A 19 -2.28 -2.03 -11.03
CA ALA A 19 -2.11 -1.41 -9.73
C ALA A 19 -3.48 -0.84 -9.34
N GLN A 20 -4.03 -1.33 -8.23
CA GLN A 20 -5.36 -0.92 -7.81
C GLN A 20 -5.25 0.48 -7.22
N ASP A 21 -5.55 1.49 -8.02
CA ASP A 21 -5.65 2.86 -7.55
C ASP A 21 -6.79 2.96 -6.52
N TRP A 22 -6.53 3.72 -5.46
CA TRP A 22 -7.57 4.04 -4.49
C TRP A 22 -8.74 4.74 -5.19
N SER A 23 -9.90 4.10 -5.20
CA SER A 23 -11.10 4.76 -5.68
C SER A 23 -11.57 5.76 -4.64
N GLY A 24 -11.95 6.97 -5.06
CA GLY A 24 -12.61 7.95 -4.20
C GLY A 24 -14.01 7.52 -3.73
N LYS A 25 -14.40 6.25 -3.98
CA LYS A 25 -15.70 5.70 -3.61
C LYS A 25 -15.87 5.69 -2.10
N VAL A 26 -16.96 6.26 -1.64
CA VAL A 26 -17.35 6.30 -0.22
C VAL A 26 -18.20 5.08 0.10
N TYR A 27 -17.87 4.40 1.20
CA TYR A 27 -18.62 3.27 1.72
C TYR A 27 -19.35 3.66 3.02
N VAL A 28 -20.46 2.98 3.27
CA VAL A 28 -21.27 3.26 4.47
C VAL A 28 -20.58 2.65 5.69
N THR A 29 -20.32 3.47 6.69
CA THR A 29 -19.75 3.04 7.97
C THR A 29 -20.66 2.04 8.66
N GLY A 30 -20.10 0.96 9.17
CA GLY A 30 -20.80 -0.14 9.82
C GLY A 30 -21.41 -1.16 8.86
N LYS A 31 -21.46 -0.87 7.55
CA LYS A 31 -21.92 -1.86 6.57
C LYS A 31 -20.82 -2.87 6.25
N ILE A 32 -21.25 -4.10 5.95
CA ILE A 32 -20.38 -5.23 5.61
C ILE A 32 -20.19 -5.29 4.09
N TYR A 33 -18.95 -5.55 3.65
CA TYR A 33 -18.56 -5.66 2.25
C TYR A 33 -17.64 -6.86 2.04
N PRO A 34 -17.61 -7.47 0.83
CA PRO A 34 -16.68 -8.53 0.52
C PRO A 34 -15.23 -8.03 0.56
N GLY A 35 -14.29 -8.94 0.90
CA GLY A 35 -12.88 -8.64 0.97
C GLY A 35 -12.05 -9.86 1.35
N PHE A 36 -10.88 -9.61 1.91
CA PHE A 36 -9.99 -10.66 2.42
C PHE A 36 -9.11 -10.11 3.56
N TYR A 37 -8.51 -10.98 4.35
CA TYR A 37 -7.35 -10.65 5.19
C TYR A 37 -6.17 -11.56 4.86
N VAL A 38 -4.97 -11.11 5.19
CA VAL A 38 -3.72 -11.85 5.00
C VAL A 38 -3.16 -12.19 6.37
N THR A 39 -3.03 -13.48 6.65
CA THR A 39 -2.46 -13.98 7.90
C THR A 39 -0.98 -13.63 8.05
N ASN A 40 -0.41 -13.78 9.25
CA ASN A 40 1.03 -13.61 9.47
C ASN A 40 1.86 -14.68 8.72
N SER A 41 1.29 -15.84 8.38
CA SER A 41 1.89 -16.85 7.49
C SER A 41 1.76 -16.55 6.00
N SER A 42 1.14 -15.43 5.62
CA SER A 42 0.89 -14.98 4.24
C SER A 42 -0.24 -15.70 3.50
N ASP A 43 -1.08 -16.45 4.21
CA ASP A 43 -2.28 -17.04 3.62
C ASP A 43 -3.35 -15.97 3.46
N THR A 44 -4.09 -16.03 2.34
CA THR A 44 -5.21 -15.12 2.10
C THR A 44 -6.53 -15.81 2.42
N VAL A 45 -7.34 -15.19 3.28
CA VAL A 45 -8.65 -15.69 3.69
C VAL A 45 -9.73 -14.72 3.22
N TYR A 46 -10.61 -15.19 2.35
CA TYR A 46 -11.72 -14.40 1.80
C TYR A 46 -12.94 -14.46 2.72
N GLY A 47 -13.76 -13.41 2.66
CA GLY A 47 -15.00 -13.30 3.40
C GLY A 47 -15.55 -11.88 3.37
N TYR A 48 -16.15 -11.45 4.47
CA TYR A 48 -16.80 -10.17 4.56
C TYR A 48 -16.23 -9.35 5.70
N PHE A 49 -16.24 -8.02 5.56
CA PHE A 49 -15.60 -7.10 6.50
C PHE A 49 -16.49 -5.90 6.75
N SER A 50 -16.58 -5.47 8.00
CA SER A 50 -17.24 -4.20 8.32
C SER A 50 -16.35 -3.03 7.93
N HIS A 51 -16.90 -2.09 7.18
CA HIS A 51 -16.24 -0.82 6.88
C HIS A 51 -16.46 0.15 8.06
N GLY A 52 -15.43 0.39 8.84
CA GLY A 52 -15.46 1.35 9.95
C GLY A 52 -15.21 2.80 9.53
N THR A 53 -15.06 3.69 10.52
CA THR A 53 -14.49 5.02 10.30
C THR A 53 -13.02 4.90 9.88
N GLN A 54 -12.43 5.98 9.33
CA GLN A 54 -11.02 6.00 8.93
C GLN A 54 -10.09 5.57 10.07
N THR A 55 -10.23 6.20 11.24
CA THR A 55 -9.43 5.85 12.44
C THR A 55 -9.84 4.51 13.07
N GLY A 56 -11.09 4.08 12.92
CA GLY A 56 -11.57 2.78 13.35
C GLY A 56 -10.90 1.66 12.57
N ASN A 57 -10.89 1.74 11.24
CA ASN A 57 -10.22 0.77 10.37
C ASN A 57 -8.70 0.71 10.59
N GLN A 58 -8.07 1.78 11.10
CA GLN A 58 -6.66 1.77 11.47
C GLN A 58 -6.36 0.94 12.72
N LYS A 59 -7.35 0.72 13.58
CA LYS A 59 -7.19 0.04 14.87
C LYS A 59 -7.66 -1.39 14.85
N LYS A 60 -8.75 -1.67 14.12
CA LYS A 60 -9.46 -2.94 14.15
C LYS A 60 -9.98 -3.35 12.79
N CYS A 61 -9.95 -4.66 12.55
CA CYS A 61 -10.55 -5.30 11.39
C CYS A 61 -11.60 -6.30 11.90
N TYR A 62 -12.84 -6.17 11.45
CA TYR A 62 -13.95 -7.05 11.82
C TYR A 62 -14.27 -7.99 10.66
N TYR A 63 -13.95 -9.26 10.81
CA TYR A 63 -14.18 -10.32 9.84
C TYR A 63 -15.47 -11.06 10.11
N TYR A 64 -16.25 -11.34 9.06
CA TYR A 64 -17.47 -12.11 9.04
C TYR A 64 -17.33 -13.25 8.02
N LYS A 65 -17.71 -14.45 8.39
CA LYS A 65 -17.67 -15.60 7.49
C LYS A 65 -18.72 -15.47 6.38
N ASN A 66 -19.92 -14.93 6.72
CA ASN A 66 -21.00 -14.72 5.78
C ASN A 66 -21.51 -13.28 5.87
N GLU A 67 -22.08 -12.76 4.75
CA GLU A 67 -22.63 -11.40 4.68
C GLU A 67 -23.79 -11.16 5.67
N MET A 68 -24.55 -12.21 5.97
CA MET A 68 -25.74 -12.12 6.83
C MET A 68 -25.41 -12.30 8.32
N ASP A 69 -24.17 -12.52 8.69
CA ASP A 69 -23.78 -12.68 10.09
C ASP A 69 -24.01 -11.37 10.87
N ARG A 70 -24.68 -11.48 12.03
CA ARG A 70 -25.00 -10.31 12.86
C ARG A 70 -23.84 -9.88 13.76
N LYS A 71 -22.85 -10.74 13.93
CA LYS A 71 -21.65 -10.48 14.76
C LYS A 71 -20.40 -10.90 13.98
N PRO A 72 -19.28 -10.23 14.18
CA PRO A 72 -18.03 -10.67 13.57
C PRO A 72 -17.65 -12.06 14.06
N THR A 73 -17.13 -12.88 13.16
CA THR A 73 -16.53 -14.18 13.49
C THR A 73 -15.22 -13.97 14.26
N THR A 74 -14.46 -12.95 13.86
CA THR A 74 -13.18 -12.58 14.48
C THR A 74 -12.97 -11.08 14.36
N GLU A 75 -12.36 -10.50 15.39
CA GLU A 75 -11.84 -9.14 15.42
C GLU A 75 -10.33 -9.24 15.45
N PHE A 76 -9.65 -8.57 14.51
CA PHE A 76 -8.20 -8.54 14.43
C PHE A 76 -7.65 -7.17 14.79
N SER A 77 -6.58 -7.15 15.58
CA SER A 77 -5.66 -6.03 15.75
C SER A 77 -4.55 -6.06 14.69
N PRO A 78 -3.83 -4.94 14.46
CA PRO A 78 -2.81 -4.86 13.41
C PRO A 78 -1.61 -5.81 13.56
N ASP A 79 -1.32 -6.31 14.75
CA ASP A 79 -0.25 -7.26 15.04
C ASP A 79 -0.64 -8.73 14.75
N GLU A 80 -1.94 -9.02 14.60
CA GLU A 80 -2.45 -10.37 14.39
C GLU A 80 -2.52 -10.78 12.91
N ILE A 81 -2.55 -9.82 11.98
CA ILE A 81 -2.61 -10.07 10.53
C ILE A 81 -1.73 -9.07 9.77
N LYS A 82 -1.25 -9.45 8.57
CA LYS A 82 -0.45 -8.57 7.70
C LYS A 82 -1.24 -7.42 7.08
N GLY A 83 -2.55 -7.56 7.01
CA GLY A 83 -3.44 -6.57 6.44
C GLY A 83 -4.78 -7.15 6.02
N PHE A 84 -5.68 -6.30 5.57
CA PHE A 84 -6.99 -6.71 5.07
C PHE A 84 -7.48 -5.79 3.96
N LYS A 85 -8.45 -6.28 3.21
CA LYS A 85 -9.19 -5.50 2.21
C LYS A 85 -10.67 -5.55 2.55
N VAL A 86 -11.33 -4.40 2.52
CA VAL A 86 -12.78 -4.25 2.62
C VAL A 86 -13.27 -3.48 1.41
N ALA A 87 -14.11 -4.09 0.59
CA ALA A 87 -14.48 -3.58 -0.74
C ALA A 87 -13.21 -3.31 -1.60
N ASP A 88 -12.95 -2.06 -1.99
CA ASP A 88 -11.74 -1.66 -2.71
C ASP A 88 -10.65 -1.06 -1.80
N LYS A 89 -10.88 -0.93 -0.49
CA LYS A 89 -9.94 -0.34 0.46
C LYS A 89 -8.99 -1.39 0.99
N LEU A 90 -7.72 -1.30 0.62
CA LEU A 90 -6.65 -2.17 1.09
C LEU A 90 -5.92 -1.51 2.27
N TYR A 91 -5.74 -2.25 3.34
CA TYR A 91 -4.99 -1.85 4.52
C TYR A 91 -3.81 -2.78 4.76
N ARG A 92 -2.65 -2.23 5.13
CA ARG A 92 -1.46 -2.99 5.54
C ARG A 92 -1.10 -2.69 6.99
N SER A 93 -0.69 -3.72 7.72
CA SER A 93 -0.23 -3.60 9.10
C SER A 93 1.21 -3.09 9.12
N LEU A 94 1.42 -1.90 9.66
CA LEU A 94 2.72 -1.25 9.72
C LEU A 94 2.91 -0.51 11.05
N ASN A 95 4.16 -0.40 11.50
CA ASN A 95 4.54 0.40 12.66
C ASN A 95 4.50 1.89 12.32
N TYR A 96 3.41 2.54 12.63
CA TYR A 96 3.25 3.99 12.41
C TYR A 96 2.14 4.56 13.30
N SER A 97 2.38 5.71 13.90
CA SER A 97 1.41 6.38 14.78
C SER A 97 1.36 7.90 14.61
N GLY A 98 2.01 8.46 13.57
CA GLY A 98 2.07 9.91 13.38
C GLY A 98 3.00 10.66 14.37
N GLY A 99 3.65 9.97 15.31
CA GLY A 99 4.49 10.57 16.35
C GLY A 99 5.96 10.12 16.32
N LEU A 100 6.82 10.88 17.02
CA LEU A 100 8.25 10.59 17.14
C LEU A 100 8.56 9.42 18.09
N LEU A 101 7.71 9.23 19.11
CA LEU A 101 7.90 8.27 20.18
C LEU A 101 6.76 7.26 20.17
N ASN A 102 7.10 5.98 20.27
CA ASN A 102 6.16 4.85 20.27
C ASN A 102 5.37 4.74 18.96
N LYS A 103 5.71 3.76 18.15
CA LYS A 103 5.05 3.49 16.86
C LYS A 103 4.26 2.17 16.96
N PRO A 104 3.06 2.18 17.55
CA PRO A 104 2.24 0.98 17.58
C PRO A 104 1.88 0.57 16.15
N MET A 105 1.62 -0.71 15.97
CA MET A 105 1.11 -1.18 14.68
C MET A 105 -0.26 -0.60 14.38
N ARG A 106 -0.46 -0.21 13.13
CA ARG A 106 -1.73 0.29 12.59
C ARG A 106 -2.00 -0.34 11.24
N PHE A 107 -3.25 -0.48 10.91
CA PHE A 107 -3.69 -0.75 9.55
C PHE A 107 -3.66 0.57 8.76
N ILE A 108 -2.71 0.70 7.84
CA ILE A 108 -2.54 1.91 7.02
C ILE A 108 -3.21 1.70 5.67
N LEU A 109 -4.07 2.63 5.27
CA LEU A 109 -4.78 2.59 3.99
C LEU A 109 -3.79 2.77 2.83
N VAL A 110 -3.74 1.81 1.91
CA VAL A 110 -2.97 1.90 0.67
C VAL A 110 -3.80 2.65 -0.37
N THR A 111 -3.30 3.77 -0.85
CA THR A 111 -3.95 4.57 -1.90
C THR A 111 -3.41 4.24 -3.28
N LYS A 112 -2.13 3.86 -3.37
CA LYS A 112 -1.51 3.40 -4.60
C LYS A 112 -0.47 2.34 -4.32
N GLU A 113 -0.60 1.17 -4.93
CA GLU A 113 0.37 0.09 -4.80
C GLU A 113 1.57 0.31 -5.73
N GLY A 114 2.76 -0.07 -5.26
CA GLY A 114 3.99 -0.01 -6.02
C GLY A 114 5.17 -0.53 -5.20
N ALA A 115 6.35 -0.56 -5.79
CA ALA A 115 7.60 -0.83 -5.07
C ALA A 115 7.80 0.20 -3.94
N ILE A 116 7.42 1.45 -4.19
CA ILE A 116 7.11 2.45 -3.17
C ILE A 116 5.60 2.68 -3.22
N SER A 117 4.89 2.19 -2.22
CA SER A 117 3.44 2.38 -2.09
C SER A 117 3.14 3.75 -1.49
N GLU A 118 2.09 4.42 -2.01
CA GLU A 118 1.49 5.58 -1.37
C GLU A 118 0.41 5.10 -0.41
N MET A 119 0.35 5.70 0.76
CA MET A 119 -0.54 5.30 1.84
C MET A 119 -1.09 6.52 2.55
N VAL A 120 -2.19 6.35 3.28
CA VAL A 120 -2.77 7.41 4.13
C VAL A 120 -2.95 6.89 5.55
N PHE A 121 -2.43 7.64 6.48
CA PHE A 121 -2.72 7.55 7.90
C PHE A 121 -3.62 8.72 8.31
N TYR A 122 -4.63 8.46 9.15
CA TYR A 122 -5.50 9.49 9.71
C TYR A 122 -5.13 9.71 11.16
N SER A 123 -4.87 10.97 11.53
CA SER A 123 -4.52 11.34 12.90
C SER A 123 -5.64 10.95 13.88
N GLU A 124 -5.23 10.59 15.11
CA GLU A 124 -6.16 10.18 16.16
C GLU A 124 -6.53 11.33 17.11
N ASP A 125 -6.26 12.57 16.70
CA ASP A 125 -6.53 13.82 17.45
C ASP A 125 -8.01 14.26 17.42
N GLY A 126 -8.90 13.44 16.87
CA GLY A 126 -10.32 13.73 16.73
C GLY A 126 -10.71 14.36 15.40
N ASN A 127 -9.77 14.94 14.65
CA ASN A 127 -10.04 15.56 13.36
C ASN A 127 -9.86 14.58 12.19
N ALA A 128 -9.27 13.42 12.43
CA ALA A 128 -8.94 12.42 11.40
C ALA A 128 -8.20 13.04 10.20
N THR A 129 -7.24 13.93 10.48
CA THR A 129 -6.45 14.62 9.44
C THR A 129 -5.62 13.59 8.65
N PRO A 130 -5.74 13.56 7.31
CA PRO A 130 -4.99 12.62 6.49
C PRO A 130 -3.52 13.04 6.38
N GLU A 131 -2.63 12.08 6.54
CA GLU A 131 -1.20 12.22 6.32
C GLU A 131 -0.75 11.23 5.24
N THR A 132 -0.11 11.73 4.17
CA THR A 132 0.41 10.88 3.10
C THR A 132 1.76 10.29 3.50
N LEU A 133 1.87 8.99 3.32
CA LEU A 133 3.05 8.19 3.63
C LEU A 133 3.57 7.48 2.38
N PHE A 134 4.88 7.21 2.35
CA PHE A 134 5.54 6.38 1.36
C PHE A 134 6.18 5.18 2.05
N HIS A 135 5.92 3.99 1.55
CA HIS A 135 6.45 2.75 2.10
C HIS A 135 7.12 1.89 1.03
N LYS A 136 8.42 1.65 1.21
CA LYS A 136 9.28 0.83 0.35
C LYS A 136 9.43 -0.57 0.95
N ALA A 137 8.42 -1.41 0.76
CA ALA A 137 8.28 -2.68 1.48
C ALA A 137 9.41 -3.70 1.24
N HIS A 138 10.11 -3.62 0.09
CA HIS A 138 11.21 -4.52 -0.26
C HIS A 138 12.56 -4.10 0.34
N ASP A 139 12.64 -2.94 0.98
CA ASP A 139 13.85 -2.39 1.58
C ASP A 139 13.77 -2.47 3.11
N ALA A 140 14.47 -3.43 3.71
CA ALA A 140 14.45 -3.64 5.16
C ALA A 140 14.94 -2.40 5.95
N SER A 141 15.81 -1.56 5.37
CA SER A 141 16.27 -0.30 5.98
C SER A 141 15.17 0.76 6.04
N ASN A 142 14.13 0.63 5.21
CA ASN A 142 12.96 1.50 5.13
C ASN A 142 11.66 0.79 5.52
N ALA A 143 11.72 -0.13 6.48
CA ALA A 143 10.57 -0.91 6.97
C ALA A 143 9.47 -0.03 7.60
N THR A 144 9.81 1.19 8.02
CA THR A 144 8.83 2.17 8.53
C THR A 144 8.46 3.13 7.41
N PRO A 145 7.15 3.39 7.21
CA PRO A 145 6.71 4.42 6.26
C PRO A 145 7.26 5.79 6.60
N VAL A 146 7.54 6.60 5.58
CA VAL A 146 8.01 7.98 5.72
C VAL A 146 6.97 8.97 5.19
N THR A 147 6.89 10.15 5.81
CA THR A 147 5.95 11.22 5.41
C THR A 147 6.54 12.09 4.31
N ILE A 148 5.69 12.90 3.65
CA ILE A 148 6.16 13.98 2.77
C ILE A 148 7.07 14.94 3.56
N ALA A 149 6.72 15.26 4.80
CA ALA A 149 7.49 16.15 5.67
C ALA A 149 8.90 15.63 5.99
N TYR A 150 9.09 14.30 6.02
CA TYR A 150 10.41 13.69 6.18
C TYR A 150 11.39 14.19 5.11
N PHE A 151 10.93 14.31 3.87
CA PHE A 151 11.78 14.80 2.77
C PHE A 151 11.96 16.34 2.80
N GLY A 152 11.10 17.11 3.47
CA GLY A 152 11.06 18.56 3.40
C GLY A 152 12.44 19.23 3.54
N LEU A 153 13.01 19.20 4.75
CA LEU A 153 14.37 19.69 4.97
C LEU A 153 15.39 18.69 4.41
N GLY A 154 16.19 19.13 3.42
CA GLY A 154 17.20 18.30 2.78
C GLY A 154 16.63 17.32 1.75
N PHE A 155 15.56 17.71 1.06
CA PHE A 155 14.84 16.93 0.06
C PHE A 155 15.77 16.14 -0.87
N ALA A 156 16.66 16.80 -1.58
CA ALA A 156 17.54 16.15 -2.55
C ALA A 156 18.40 15.05 -1.90
N LYS A 157 19.00 15.32 -0.73
CA LYS A 157 19.82 14.35 -0.02
C LYS A 157 19.00 13.16 0.49
N LYS A 158 17.86 13.42 1.15
CA LYS A 158 17.05 12.36 1.75
C LYS A 158 16.37 11.49 0.68
N LEU A 159 15.81 12.12 -0.35
CA LEU A 159 15.14 11.36 -1.41
C LEU A 159 16.14 10.58 -2.26
N SER A 160 17.31 11.15 -2.59
CA SER A 160 18.34 10.40 -3.31
C SER A 160 18.82 9.17 -2.51
N GLN A 161 18.99 9.30 -1.19
CA GLN A 161 19.31 8.17 -0.32
C GLN A 161 18.18 7.12 -0.30
N TYR A 162 16.93 7.56 -0.22
CA TYR A 162 15.76 6.68 -0.25
C TYR A 162 15.63 5.90 -1.57
N LEU A 163 16.11 6.48 -2.67
CA LEU A 163 16.10 5.90 -4.03
C LEU A 163 17.46 5.29 -4.44
N SER A 164 18.36 5.02 -3.49
CA SER A 164 19.76 4.62 -3.77
C SER A 164 19.92 3.32 -4.55
N ASP A 165 18.93 2.44 -4.55
CA ASP A 165 18.88 1.22 -5.35
C ASP A 165 18.53 1.45 -6.83
N TYR A 166 18.15 2.70 -7.20
CA TYR A 166 18.07 3.19 -8.56
C TYR A 166 19.08 4.34 -8.77
N PRO A 167 20.38 4.04 -9.02
CA PRO A 167 21.45 5.02 -9.00
C PRO A 167 21.25 6.21 -9.97
N GLU A 168 20.66 5.95 -11.14
CA GLU A 168 20.42 6.99 -12.16
C GLU A 168 19.39 8.01 -11.66
N LEU A 169 18.25 7.56 -11.12
CA LEU A 169 17.22 8.43 -10.56
C LEU A 169 17.71 9.14 -9.30
N SER A 170 18.41 8.40 -8.43
CA SER A 170 19.05 8.94 -7.24
C SER A 170 19.98 10.12 -7.56
N LYS A 171 20.81 9.97 -8.62
CA LYS A 171 21.72 11.02 -9.07
C LYS A 171 20.96 12.25 -9.59
N LYS A 172 19.95 12.10 -10.44
CA LYS A 172 19.12 13.22 -10.93
C LYS A 172 18.54 14.04 -9.77
N VAL A 173 18.05 13.35 -8.72
CA VAL A 173 17.50 14.00 -7.52
C VAL A 173 18.61 14.70 -6.73
N ALA A 174 19.78 14.05 -6.51
CA ALA A 174 20.90 14.61 -5.76
C ALA A 174 21.45 15.88 -6.45
N ASP A 175 21.57 15.86 -7.77
CA ASP A 175 22.07 16.97 -8.59
C ASP A 175 21.02 18.08 -8.78
N LYS A 176 19.81 17.89 -8.26
CA LYS A 176 18.68 18.85 -8.36
C LYS A 176 18.34 19.19 -9.81
N GLU A 177 18.40 18.20 -10.71
CA GLU A 177 18.05 18.37 -12.10
C GLU A 177 16.65 18.96 -12.26
N LYS A 178 16.44 19.70 -13.37
CA LYS A 178 15.12 20.28 -13.68
C LYS A 178 14.06 19.16 -13.75
N GLY A 179 12.99 19.28 -12.97
CA GLY A 179 11.92 18.26 -12.87
C GLY A 179 12.07 17.30 -11.69
N TYR A 180 13.18 17.34 -10.94
CA TYR A 180 13.43 16.45 -9.80
C TYR A 180 13.42 17.18 -8.46
N GLY A 181 12.63 18.24 -8.35
CA GLY A 181 12.40 18.97 -7.10
C GLY A 181 11.21 18.45 -6.28
N MET A 182 11.03 18.98 -5.06
CA MET A 182 10.02 18.54 -4.10
C MET A 182 8.57 18.55 -4.67
N LEU A 183 8.23 19.53 -5.50
CA LEU A 183 6.90 19.61 -6.15
C LEU A 183 6.64 18.46 -7.14
N LYS A 184 7.67 17.71 -7.48
CA LYS A 184 7.63 16.55 -8.39
C LYS A 184 7.79 15.21 -7.68
N LEU A 185 7.69 15.19 -6.33
CA LEU A 185 7.89 13.97 -5.54
C LEU A 185 7.05 12.79 -6.06
N LEU A 186 5.76 12.99 -6.36
CA LEU A 186 4.88 11.92 -6.84
C LEU A 186 5.30 11.43 -8.24
N ASP A 187 5.74 12.33 -9.12
CA ASP A 187 6.25 11.95 -10.44
C ASP A 187 7.55 11.14 -10.31
N ILE A 188 8.44 11.53 -9.40
CA ILE A 188 9.69 10.82 -9.11
C ILE A 188 9.40 9.41 -8.55
N ILE A 189 8.45 9.28 -7.62
CA ILE A 189 8.02 7.97 -7.10
C ILE A 189 7.41 7.11 -8.21
N ALA A 190 6.63 7.69 -9.12
CA ALA A 190 6.07 6.97 -10.26
C ALA A 190 7.18 6.49 -11.24
N GLU A 191 8.21 7.30 -11.51
CA GLU A 191 9.39 6.90 -12.31
C GLU A 191 10.10 5.73 -11.64
N TYR A 192 10.33 5.78 -10.31
CA TYR A 192 10.91 4.68 -9.55
C TYR A 192 10.09 3.40 -9.66
N ASN A 193 8.78 3.48 -9.44
CA ASN A 193 7.89 2.31 -9.51
C ASN A 193 7.87 1.68 -10.90
N SER A 194 7.91 2.49 -11.96
CA SER A 194 7.97 2.01 -13.34
C SER A 194 9.29 1.29 -13.64
N TRP A 195 10.41 1.86 -13.20
CA TRP A 195 11.73 1.21 -13.31
C TRP A 195 11.76 -0.12 -12.56
N TYR A 196 11.28 -0.15 -11.30
CA TYR A 196 11.27 -1.36 -10.49
C TYR A 196 10.45 -2.47 -11.13
N ALA A 197 9.25 -2.15 -11.64
CA ALA A 197 8.38 -3.10 -12.33
C ALA A 197 8.99 -3.66 -13.62
N SER A 198 9.87 -2.93 -14.29
CA SER A 198 10.57 -3.41 -15.50
C SER A 198 11.65 -4.47 -15.21
N ARG A 199 12.16 -4.54 -13.96
CA ARG A 199 13.20 -5.48 -13.53
C ARG A 199 12.65 -6.81 -13.00
N THR A 200 11.37 -6.84 -12.64
CA THR A 200 10.71 -8.02 -12.02
C THR A 200 9.91 -8.83 -13.03
N LYS A 201 10.05 -8.50 -14.32
CA LYS A 201 9.54 -9.29 -15.45
C LYS A 201 10.65 -10.19 -16.00
#